data_c6822919f01ba9bfeb737d40fd85fe2a
#
_entry.id   c6822919f01ba9bfeb737d40fd85fe2a
#
_cell.length_a   1.000
_cell.length_b   1.000
_cell.length_c   1.000
_cell.angle_alpha   90.00
_cell.angle_beta   90.00
_cell.angle_gamma   90.00
#
_symmetry.space_group_name_H-M   'P 1'
#
loop_
_entity.id
_entity.type
_entity.pdbx_description
1 polymer ?
#
loop_
_entity_poly.entity_id
_entity_poly.type
_entity_poly.pdbx_seq_one_letter_code
_entity_poly.pdbx_strand_id
1 'polypeptide(L)'
;MIVKRFVGDNAEGALRQAKTELGEDAIILSSGPTRDVWWRFWQRRYQVLVAADMKERAAAEPRPRPPAPIPLVRPDVRPAPRQPEAPWSEMVGLLQSLDRRLKRLEDVEDAEVPPRGHGAAEALLMTAGVSEGLAVQLAEKLPRDNWRDPLKARLLERLGRPQPVSLKDPIVLTAVGPTGSGKTTTLAKLAAHFALVQKRRVLLVTTDTYRVAAAEQLRTFAAILSVPLEVALRPQEVEGLVARSTHDVILIDTAGRSPFHELHLAEIHSVIRAAAVRGPSEVLAVLPATMRAEEMLLAARRFAPEGAKICFTKLDEAERPGAMIEAALALGWPLGYMTDGQSVPEDIEAGDPARLVNWVLNPDPVAGGETHG
;
A
#
# COMPACT_ATOMS: atom_id res chain seq x y z
N MET A 1 -21.81 -6.10 24.28
CA MET A 1 -21.47 -6.15 22.82
C MET A 1 -21.05 -7.56 22.49
N ILE A 2 -21.73 -8.25 21.59
CA ILE A 2 -21.41 -9.61 21.16
C ILE A 2 -20.96 -9.52 19.70
N VAL A 3 -19.83 -10.15 19.38
CA VAL A 3 -19.34 -10.25 18.00
C VAL A 3 -19.56 -11.68 17.52
N LYS A 4 -20.31 -11.84 16.42
CA LYS A 4 -20.57 -13.16 15.81
C LYS A 4 -20.16 -13.16 14.34
N ARG A 5 -19.69 -14.33 13.89
CA ARG A 5 -19.32 -14.57 12.49
C ARG A 5 -20.42 -15.40 11.82
N PHE A 6 -20.91 -14.90 10.69
CA PHE A 6 -21.88 -15.59 9.84
C PHE A 6 -21.22 -15.96 8.51
N VAL A 7 -21.49 -17.16 8.02
CA VAL A 7 -20.92 -17.67 6.76
C VAL A 7 -22.05 -18.13 5.87
N GLY A 8 -22.12 -17.59 4.66
CA GLY A 8 -23.13 -17.94 3.65
C GLY A 8 -22.50 -18.24 2.28
N ASP A 9 -23.28 -18.79 1.38
CA ASP A 9 -22.82 -19.10 0.02
C ASP A 9 -22.60 -17.85 -0.83
N ASN A 10 -23.13 -16.71 -0.40
CA ASN A 10 -22.89 -15.38 -0.95
C ASN A 10 -23.01 -14.30 0.15
N ALA A 11 -22.60 -13.07 -0.18
CA ALA A 11 -22.62 -11.94 0.76
C ALA A 11 -24.03 -11.64 1.29
N GLU A 12 -25.04 -11.74 0.44
CA GLU A 12 -26.44 -11.45 0.78
C GLU A 12 -27.02 -12.50 1.74
N GLY A 13 -26.69 -13.78 1.54
CA GLY A 13 -27.11 -14.88 2.41
C GLY A 13 -26.49 -14.76 3.81
N ALA A 14 -25.20 -14.45 3.92
CA ALA A 14 -24.52 -14.24 5.20
C ALA A 14 -25.08 -13.00 5.95
N LEU A 15 -25.38 -11.93 5.24
CA LEU A 15 -25.99 -10.71 5.78
C LEU A 15 -27.42 -10.95 6.27
N ARG A 16 -28.22 -11.72 5.54
CA ARG A 16 -29.59 -12.07 5.92
C ARG A 16 -29.62 -12.89 7.20
N GLN A 17 -28.72 -13.86 7.33
CA GLN A 17 -28.56 -14.63 8.57
C GLN A 17 -28.18 -13.75 9.76
N ALA A 18 -27.22 -12.83 9.56
CA ALA A 18 -26.79 -11.89 10.59
C ALA A 18 -27.94 -10.98 11.07
N LYS A 19 -28.73 -10.42 10.14
CA LYS A 19 -29.89 -9.58 10.45
C LYS A 19 -31.02 -10.36 11.15
N THR A 20 -31.25 -11.61 10.77
CA THR A 20 -32.29 -12.46 11.40
C THR A 20 -31.92 -12.78 12.84
N GLU A 21 -30.66 -13.01 13.16
CA GLU A 21 -30.21 -13.42 14.50
C GLU A 21 -29.88 -12.23 15.42
N LEU A 22 -29.31 -11.16 14.90
CA LEU A 22 -28.83 -10.03 15.70
C LEU A 22 -29.70 -8.75 15.57
N GLY A 23 -30.68 -8.74 14.67
CA GLY A 23 -31.56 -7.59 14.43
C GLY A 23 -31.03 -6.65 13.35
N GLU A 24 -31.90 -5.70 12.93
CA GLU A 24 -31.56 -4.73 11.87
C GLU A 24 -30.52 -3.68 12.27
N ASP A 25 -30.34 -3.45 13.58
CA ASP A 25 -29.39 -2.48 14.14
C ASP A 25 -27.97 -3.05 14.32
N ALA A 26 -27.71 -4.23 13.79
CA ALA A 26 -26.42 -4.89 13.91
C ALA A 26 -25.34 -4.22 13.02
N ILE A 27 -24.22 -3.87 13.62
CA ILE A 27 -23.12 -3.17 12.94
C ILE A 27 -22.20 -4.19 12.28
N ILE A 28 -22.01 -4.07 10.95
CA ILE A 28 -21.09 -4.91 10.20
C ILE A 28 -19.67 -4.41 10.44
N LEU A 29 -18.84 -5.25 11.05
CA LEU A 29 -17.43 -4.93 11.30
C LEU A 29 -16.52 -5.27 10.12
N SER A 30 -16.84 -6.35 9.39
CA SER A 30 -16.06 -6.81 8.25
C SER A 30 -16.89 -7.76 7.39
N SER A 31 -16.68 -7.76 6.08
CA SER A 31 -17.28 -8.72 5.15
C SER A 31 -16.27 -9.09 4.07
N GLY A 32 -16.21 -10.37 3.68
CA GLY A 32 -15.29 -10.82 2.65
C GLY A 32 -15.46 -12.30 2.31
N PRO A 33 -14.83 -12.76 1.22
CA PRO A 33 -14.80 -14.19 0.91
C PRO A 33 -13.98 -14.94 1.97
N THR A 34 -14.47 -16.10 2.41
CA THR A 34 -13.72 -17.00 3.30
C THR A 34 -13.37 -18.28 2.56
N ARG A 35 -12.15 -18.72 2.72
CA ARG A 35 -11.70 -20.05 2.30
C ARG A 35 -11.60 -20.93 3.54
N ASP A 36 -12.68 -21.59 3.89
CA ASP A 36 -12.63 -22.64 4.90
C ASP A 36 -12.10 -23.92 4.24
N VAL A 37 -10.92 -24.34 4.66
CA VAL A 37 -10.27 -25.65 4.44
C VAL A 37 -9.63 -25.88 3.07
N TRP A 38 -8.35 -26.13 3.11
CA TRP A 38 -7.37 -26.29 2.03
C TRP A 38 -7.68 -27.39 0.98
N TRP A 39 -8.57 -28.33 1.20
CA TRP A 39 -8.85 -29.42 0.22
C TRP A 39 -10.17 -29.31 -0.55
N ARG A 40 -10.93 -28.18 -0.43
CA ARG A 40 -12.17 -27.96 -1.19
C ARG A 40 -12.09 -26.66 -2.00
N PHE A 41 -11.39 -26.69 -3.09
CA PHE A 41 -11.12 -25.55 -4.00
C PHE A 41 -12.33 -24.95 -4.74
N TRP A 42 -13.55 -25.50 -4.60
CA TRP A 42 -14.66 -25.20 -5.49
C TRP A 42 -15.84 -24.44 -4.88
N GLN A 43 -15.84 -24.11 -3.59
CA GLN A 43 -16.94 -23.36 -2.97
C GLN A 43 -16.43 -22.08 -2.34
N ARG A 44 -16.60 -20.95 -3.05
CA ARG A 44 -16.43 -19.62 -2.47
C ARG A 44 -17.57 -19.36 -1.48
N ARG A 45 -17.28 -19.29 -0.18
CA ARG A 45 -18.23 -18.85 0.85
C ARG A 45 -17.91 -17.41 1.25
N TYR A 46 -18.94 -16.66 1.63
CA TYR A 46 -18.81 -15.32 2.16
C TYR A 46 -18.98 -15.30 3.66
N GLN A 47 -18.12 -14.56 4.38
CA GLN A 47 -18.26 -14.34 5.82
C GLN A 47 -18.59 -12.89 6.10
N VAL A 48 -19.42 -12.65 7.13
CA VAL A 48 -19.74 -11.35 7.67
C VAL A 48 -19.53 -11.38 9.17
N LEU A 49 -18.68 -10.48 9.67
CA LEU A 49 -18.47 -10.31 11.11
C LEU A 49 -19.36 -9.16 11.58
N VAL A 50 -20.24 -9.44 12.54
CA VAL A 50 -21.26 -8.49 12.98
C VAL A 50 -21.18 -8.33 14.49
N ALA A 51 -21.26 -7.08 14.95
CA ALA A 51 -21.38 -6.73 16.37
C ALA A 51 -22.78 -6.23 16.67
N ALA A 52 -23.36 -6.72 17.75
CA ALA A 52 -24.63 -6.21 18.27
C ALA A 52 -24.53 -5.96 19.78
N ASP A 53 -25.16 -4.88 20.22
CA ASP A 53 -25.27 -4.56 21.63
C ASP A 53 -26.61 -5.09 22.13
N MET A 54 -26.58 -6.23 22.82
CA MET A 54 -27.76 -6.77 23.49
C MET A 54 -28.03 -5.99 24.79
N LYS A 55 -28.54 -4.77 24.68
CA LYS A 55 -29.28 -4.19 25.79
C LYS A 55 -30.64 -4.90 25.86
N GLU A 56 -30.90 -5.46 27.02
CA GLU A 56 -32.10 -6.13 27.46
C GLU A 56 -33.39 -5.70 26.73
N ARG A 57 -34.11 -6.69 26.19
CA ARG A 57 -35.54 -6.57 25.97
C ARG A 57 -36.22 -6.50 27.33
N ALA A 58 -36.15 -5.39 28.02
CA ALA A 58 -37.05 -5.02 29.08
C ALA A 58 -38.35 -4.49 28.46
N ALA A 59 -39.47 -4.94 28.98
CA ALA A 59 -40.81 -4.63 28.54
C ALA A 59 -41.05 -3.15 28.25
N ALA A 60 -41.77 -2.89 27.18
CA ALA A 60 -42.15 -1.56 26.75
C ALA A 60 -43.01 -0.86 27.81
N GLU A 61 -42.46 0.07 28.55
CA GLU A 61 -43.20 1.12 29.22
C GLU A 61 -43.60 2.19 28.20
N PRO A 62 -44.84 2.76 28.35
CA PRO A 62 -45.35 3.72 27.39
C PRO A 62 -44.51 4.99 27.41
N ARG A 63 -44.00 5.39 26.27
CA ARG A 63 -43.23 6.64 26.08
C ARG A 63 -44.08 7.85 26.53
N PRO A 64 -43.54 8.74 27.35
CA PRO A 64 -44.20 10.03 27.65
C PRO A 64 -44.35 10.84 26.35
N ARG A 65 -45.50 11.51 26.17
CA ARG A 65 -45.78 12.37 25.05
C ARG A 65 -44.72 13.48 24.97
N PRO A 66 -44.20 13.77 23.75
CA PRO A 66 -43.28 14.89 23.59
C PRO A 66 -43.94 16.18 24.06
N PRO A 67 -43.21 17.08 24.73
CA PRO A 67 -43.71 18.39 25.10
C PRO A 67 -44.14 19.17 23.85
N ALA A 68 -45.20 19.96 24.01
CA ALA A 68 -45.74 20.82 22.95
C ALA A 68 -44.62 21.71 22.36
N PRO A 69 -44.60 21.94 21.03
CA PRO A 69 -43.58 22.76 20.41
C PRO A 69 -43.60 24.17 21.00
N ILE A 70 -42.43 24.58 21.49
CA ILE A 70 -42.19 25.97 21.91
C ILE A 70 -42.37 26.86 20.68
N PRO A 71 -43.17 27.96 20.76
CA PRO A 71 -43.32 28.87 19.62
C PRO A 71 -41.95 29.45 19.26
N LEU A 72 -41.47 29.13 18.06
CA LEU A 72 -40.29 29.77 17.49
C LEU A 72 -40.60 31.24 17.26
N VAL A 73 -40.09 32.11 18.12
CA VAL A 73 -39.97 33.52 17.84
C VAL A 73 -39.11 33.67 16.62
N ARG A 74 -39.69 33.98 15.48
CA ARG A 74 -38.94 34.28 14.25
C ARG A 74 -38.17 35.57 14.52
N PRO A 75 -36.81 35.54 14.45
CA PRO A 75 -36.08 36.80 14.43
C PRO A 75 -36.52 37.57 13.18
N ASP A 76 -36.72 38.86 13.34
CA ASP A 76 -37.08 39.81 12.28
C ASP A 76 -35.90 39.87 11.29
N VAL A 77 -35.90 39.00 10.29
CA VAL A 77 -34.85 38.94 9.26
C VAL A 77 -35.17 40.05 8.28
N ARG A 78 -34.52 41.20 8.46
CA ARG A 78 -34.46 42.20 7.39
C ARG A 78 -33.93 41.50 6.14
N PRO A 79 -34.62 41.61 4.97
CA PRO A 79 -34.13 40.99 3.74
C PRO A 79 -32.75 41.54 3.43
N ALA A 80 -31.80 40.64 3.31
CA ALA A 80 -30.45 40.95 2.81
C ALA A 80 -30.60 41.64 1.43
N PRO A 81 -29.76 42.62 1.10
CA PRO A 81 -29.79 43.24 -0.20
C PRO A 81 -29.62 42.14 -1.26
N ARG A 82 -30.59 42.07 -2.19
CA ARG A 82 -30.53 41.15 -3.33
C ARG A 82 -29.25 41.45 -4.09
N GLN A 83 -28.32 40.51 -4.10
CA GLN A 83 -27.22 40.53 -5.05
C GLN A 83 -27.82 40.47 -6.46
N PRO A 84 -27.34 41.25 -7.42
CA PRO A 84 -27.83 41.17 -8.78
C PRO A 84 -27.61 39.75 -9.28
N GLU A 85 -28.70 39.05 -9.59
CA GLU A 85 -28.66 37.75 -10.26
C GLU A 85 -27.97 37.98 -11.59
N ALA A 86 -26.77 37.42 -11.75
CA ALA A 86 -26.10 37.39 -13.04
C ALA A 86 -27.06 36.77 -14.07
N PRO A 87 -27.31 37.41 -15.22
CA PRO A 87 -28.28 36.91 -16.18
C PRO A 87 -27.92 35.48 -16.57
N TRP A 88 -28.88 34.56 -16.51
CA TRP A 88 -28.70 33.18 -16.93
C TRP A 88 -27.99 33.03 -18.29
N SER A 89 -28.17 34.03 -19.16
CA SER A 89 -27.48 34.16 -20.44
C SER A 89 -25.96 34.26 -20.35
N GLU A 90 -25.42 34.96 -19.36
CA GLU A 90 -23.96 35.03 -19.14
C GLU A 90 -23.41 33.70 -18.60
N MET A 91 -24.14 33.03 -17.70
CA MET A 91 -23.73 31.74 -17.17
C MET A 91 -23.76 30.64 -18.25
N VAL A 92 -24.79 30.63 -19.10
CA VAL A 92 -24.87 29.74 -20.27
C VAL A 92 -23.73 30.03 -21.25
N GLY A 93 -23.40 31.30 -21.49
CA GLY A 93 -22.26 31.69 -22.34
C GLY A 93 -20.92 31.22 -21.77
N LEU A 94 -20.71 31.31 -20.46
CA LEU A 94 -19.55 30.80 -19.77
C LEU A 94 -19.45 29.27 -19.84
N LEU A 95 -20.55 28.55 -19.61
CA LEU A 95 -20.62 27.09 -19.73
C LEU A 95 -20.32 26.63 -21.15
N GLN A 96 -20.89 27.30 -22.19
CA GLN A 96 -20.57 27.00 -23.58
C GLN A 96 -19.13 27.33 -23.98
N SER A 97 -18.52 28.35 -23.34
CA SER A 97 -17.12 28.67 -23.56
C SER A 97 -16.17 27.66 -22.91
N LEU A 98 -16.55 27.12 -21.74
CA LEU A 98 -15.85 26.05 -21.04
C LEU A 98 -15.97 24.72 -21.81
N ASP A 99 -17.17 24.39 -22.29
CA ASP A 99 -17.40 23.19 -23.11
C ASP A 99 -16.55 23.23 -24.41
N ARG A 100 -16.49 24.39 -25.07
CA ARG A 100 -15.61 24.57 -26.24
C ARG A 100 -14.10 24.50 -25.91
N ARG A 101 -13.72 24.91 -24.69
CA ARG A 101 -12.33 24.77 -24.22
C ARG A 101 -12.00 23.31 -23.85
N LEU A 102 -12.93 22.62 -23.18
CA LEU A 102 -12.81 21.21 -22.87
C LEU A 102 -12.73 20.37 -24.15
N LYS A 103 -13.64 20.56 -25.12
CA LYS A 103 -13.55 19.89 -26.42
C LYS A 103 -12.24 20.15 -27.16
N ARG A 104 -11.69 21.38 -27.08
CA ARG A 104 -10.36 21.64 -27.65
C ARG A 104 -9.23 20.95 -26.90
N LEU A 105 -9.39 20.69 -25.61
CA LEU A 105 -8.42 19.92 -24.82
C LEU A 105 -8.57 18.43 -25.10
N GLU A 106 -9.81 17.93 -25.21
CA GLU A 106 -10.09 16.55 -25.66
C GLU A 106 -9.59 16.33 -27.10
N ASP A 107 -9.85 17.26 -28.04
CA ASP A 107 -9.29 17.20 -29.39
C ASP A 107 -7.77 17.30 -29.45
N VAL A 108 -7.13 17.81 -28.41
CA VAL A 108 -5.65 17.85 -28.26
C VAL A 108 -5.13 16.57 -27.58
N GLU A 109 -5.92 15.93 -26.72
CA GLU A 109 -5.61 14.60 -26.17
C GLU A 109 -5.87 13.49 -27.19
N ASP A 110 -6.90 13.59 -28.03
CA ASP A 110 -7.19 12.66 -29.13
C ASP A 110 -6.37 12.96 -30.41
N ALA A 111 -5.82 14.16 -30.56
CA ALA A 111 -4.74 14.34 -31.48
C ALA A 111 -3.53 13.62 -30.88
N GLU A 112 -3.31 12.37 -31.27
CA GLU A 112 -2.00 11.76 -31.29
C GLU A 112 -1.07 12.78 -32.00
N VAL A 113 -0.51 13.71 -31.21
CA VAL A 113 0.70 14.40 -31.62
C VAL A 113 1.71 13.26 -31.70
N PRO A 114 2.09 12.82 -32.90
CA PRO A 114 3.14 11.82 -33.01
C PRO A 114 4.32 12.46 -32.28
N PRO A 115 4.83 11.85 -31.20
CA PRO A 115 5.93 12.40 -30.43
C PRO A 115 7.03 12.67 -31.47
N ARG A 116 7.56 13.87 -31.47
CA ARG A 116 8.55 14.32 -32.46
C ARG A 116 9.71 13.32 -32.46
N GLY A 117 9.67 12.33 -33.38
CA GLY A 117 10.76 11.40 -33.63
C GLY A 117 10.93 10.24 -32.63
N HIS A 118 10.02 10.02 -31.69
CA HIS A 118 10.12 8.89 -30.76
C HIS A 118 9.82 7.57 -31.44
N GLY A 119 10.72 6.59 -31.27
CA GLY A 119 10.49 5.23 -31.74
C GLY A 119 9.44 4.50 -30.90
N ALA A 120 8.93 3.37 -31.42
CA ALA A 120 7.90 2.57 -30.74
C ALA A 120 8.32 2.14 -29.30
N ALA A 121 9.62 1.93 -29.06
CA ALA A 121 10.15 1.58 -27.75
C ALA A 121 10.02 2.75 -26.74
N GLU A 122 10.30 3.96 -27.18
CA GLU A 122 10.20 5.17 -26.36
C GLU A 122 8.74 5.44 -25.99
N ALA A 123 7.84 5.37 -26.98
CA ALA A 123 6.41 5.56 -26.77
C ALA A 123 5.84 4.53 -25.76
N LEU A 124 6.23 3.25 -25.86
CA LEU A 124 5.83 2.23 -24.90
C LEU A 124 6.30 2.55 -23.49
N LEU A 125 7.58 2.90 -23.33
CA LEU A 125 8.17 3.22 -22.02
C LEU A 125 7.48 4.43 -21.38
N MET A 126 7.21 5.48 -22.16
CA MET A 126 6.50 6.66 -21.67
C MET A 126 5.06 6.36 -21.28
N THR A 127 4.35 5.54 -22.06
CA THR A 127 3.00 5.08 -21.72
C THR A 127 3.00 4.27 -20.42
N ALA A 128 4.04 3.46 -20.19
CA ALA A 128 4.22 2.72 -18.94
C ALA A 128 4.61 3.61 -17.75
N GLY A 129 4.87 4.91 -17.96
CA GLY A 129 5.19 5.87 -16.91
C GLY A 129 6.69 6.10 -16.66
N VAL A 130 7.55 5.72 -17.61
CA VAL A 130 8.97 6.10 -17.61
C VAL A 130 9.11 7.54 -18.14
N SER A 131 9.99 8.33 -17.55
CA SER A 131 10.26 9.70 -18.02
C SER A 131 10.84 9.71 -19.45
N GLU A 132 10.54 10.77 -20.20
CA GLU A 132 11.01 10.94 -21.58
C GLU A 132 12.52 10.78 -21.70
N GLY A 133 13.28 11.43 -20.82
CA GLY A 133 14.74 11.37 -20.83
C GLY A 133 15.29 9.95 -20.67
N LEU A 134 14.72 9.17 -19.76
CA LEU A 134 15.12 7.78 -19.56
C LEU A 134 14.62 6.88 -20.68
N ALA A 135 13.42 7.11 -21.21
CA ALA A 135 12.88 6.36 -22.33
C ALA A 135 13.76 6.48 -23.57
N VAL A 136 14.20 7.68 -23.92
CA VAL A 136 15.15 7.95 -25.01
C VAL A 136 16.48 7.22 -24.76
N GLN A 137 17.03 7.31 -23.55
CA GLN A 137 18.27 6.62 -23.17
C GLN A 137 18.16 5.10 -23.30
N LEU A 138 17.04 4.51 -22.86
CA LEU A 138 16.78 3.08 -22.92
C LEU A 138 16.53 2.59 -24.36
N ALA A 139 15.99 3.44 -25.21
CA ALA A 139 15.72 3.12 -26.62
C ALA A 139 16.92 3.39 -27.54
N GLU A 140 17.95 4.08 -27.07
CA GLU A 140 19.12 4.41 -27.87
C GLU A 140 19.77 3.16 -28.51
N LYS A 141 20.02 3.21 -29.81
CA LYS A 141 20.64 2.12 -30.59
C LYS A 141 19.86 0.81 -30.62
N LEU A 142 18.54 0.82 -30.29
CA LEU A 142 17.72 -0.35 -30.49
C LEU A 142 17.39 -0.51 -31.99
N PRO A 143 17.25 -1.77 -32.48
CA PRO A 143 16.79 -2.01 -33.85
C PRO A 143 15.33 -1.53 -34.02
N ARG A 144 14.97 -1.04 -35.23
CA ARG A 144 13.64 -0.48 -35.48
C ARG A 144 12.53 -1.54 -35.43
N ASP A 145 12.79 -2.74 -35.92
CA ASP A 145 11.77 -3.76 -36.09
C ASP A 145 11.67 -4.75 -34.92
N ASN A 146 12.75 -5.18 -34.32
CA ASN A 146 12.78 -6.15 -33.22
C ASN A 146 13.37 -5.56 -31.93
N TRP A 147 12.85 -4.42 -31.50
CA TRP A 147 13.39 -3.69 -30.35
C TRP A 147 13.00 -4.29 -28.97
N ARG A 148 11.92 -5.10 -28.89
CA ARG A 148 11.39 -5.58 -27.59
C ARG A 148 12.37 -6.46 -26.85
N ASP A 149 12.96 -7.47 -27.49
CA ASP A 149 13.91 -8.38 -26.83
C ASP A 149 15.21 -7.68 -26.41
N PRO A 150 15.85 -6.84 -27.26
CA PRO A 150 16.99 -6.03 -26.85
C PRO A 150 16.66 -5.05 -25.71
N LEU A 151 15.48 -4.43 -25.71
CA LEU A 151 15.05 -3.57 -24.60
C LEU A 151 14.86 -4.37 -23.31
N LYS A 152 14.20 -5.54 -23.39
CA LYS A 152 14.04 -6.46 -22.27
C LYS A 152 15.39 -6.86 -21.66
N ALA A 153 16.32 -7.28 -22.50
CA ALA A 153 17.68 -7.68 -22.07
C ALA A 153 18.39 -6.51 -21.38
N ARG A 154 18.33 -5.30 -21.96
CA ARG A 154 18.93 -4.09 -21.41
C ARG A 154 18.35 -3.71 -20.04
N LEU A 155 17.03 -3.79 -19.88
CA LEU A 155 16.38 -3.51 -18.61
C LEU A 155 16.77 -4.54 -17.54
N LEU A 156 16.76 -5.83 -17.87
CA LEU A 156 17.15 -6.90 -16.95
C LEU A 156 18.62 -6.81 -16.53
N GLU A 157 19.52 -6.49 -17.48
CA GLU A 157 20.93 -6.28 -17.18
C GLU A 157 21.13 -5.12 -16.19
N ARG A 158 20.45 -3.98 -16.40
CA ARG A 158 20.57 -2.80 -15.55
C ARG A 158 19.91 -2.95 -14.19
N LEU A 159 18.79 -3.66 -14.10
CA LEU A 159 18.10 -3.94 -12.83
C LEU A 159 18.81 -5.01 -11.99
N GLY A 160 19.60 -5.86 -12.64
CA GLY A 160 20.35 -6.91 -11.96
C GLY A 160 19.49 -8.12 -11.55
N ARG A 161 19.99 -8.88 -10.56
CA ARG A 161 19.29 -10.05 -10.04
C ARG A 161 18.51 -9.73 -8.77
N PRO A 162 17.43 -10.49 -8.46
CA PRO A 162 16.76 -10.40 -7.17
C PRO A 162 17.76 -10.58 -6.02
N GLN A 163 17.62 -9.74 -5.00
CA GLN A 163 18.45 -9.86 -3.80
C GLN A 163 17.55 -9.74 -2.54
N PRO A 164 16.80 -10.79 -2.22
CA PRO A 164 16.06 -10.82 -0.96
C PRO A 164 17.05 -10.74 0.22
N VAL A 165 16.51 -10.63 1.42
CA VAL A 165 17.32 -10.58 2.65
C VAL A 165 18.27 -11.75 2.72
N SER A 166 19.53 -11.48 3.07
CA SER A 166 20.57 -12.52 3.23
C SER A 166 20.18 -13.47 4.37
N LEU A 167 20.31 -14.76 4.13
CA LEU A 167 20.01 -15.80 5.14
C LEU A 167 21.14 -16.06 6.15
N LYS A 168 22.12 -15.15 6.23
CA LYS A 168 23.21 -15.25 7.23
C LYS A 168 22.66 -14.87 8.61
N ASP A 169 22.90 -15.73 9.59
CA ASP A 169 22.42 -15.54 10.96
C ASP A 169 23.34 -14.65 11.80
N PRO A 170 22.80 -13.80 12.65
CA PRO A 170 21.40 -13.43 12.72
C PRO A 170 21.02 -12.45 11.61
N ILE A 171 19.80 -12.57 11.08
CA ILE A 171 19.24 -11.59 10.16
C ILE A 171 18.67 -10.44 11.00
N VAL A 172 19.15 -9.22 10.78
CA VAL A 172 18.57 -8.01 11.33
C VAL A 172 18.11 -7.13 10.18
N LEU A 173 16.80 -6.91 10.06
CA LEU A 173 16.20 -6.15 8.97
C LEU A 173 15.39 -4.98 9.52
N THR A 174 15.70 -3.78 9.08
CA THR A 174 14.95 -2.56 9.42
C THR A 174 14.14 -2.08 8.23
N ALA A 175 12.81 -2.01 8.35
CA ALA A 175 11.96 -1.44 7.33
C ALA A 175 11.81 0.08 7.53
N VAL A 176 12.08 0.85 6.48
CA VAL A 176 12.00 2.30 6.47
C VAL A 176 11.20 2.81 5.27
N GLY A 177 10.67 4.03 5.34
CA GLY A 177 9.91 4.62 4.24
C GLY A 177 8.80 5.55 4.70
N PRO A 178 8.10 6.20 3.76
CA PRO A 178 7.09 7.21 4.07
C PRO A 178 5.87 6.63 4.81
N THR A 179 5.00 7.53 5.29
CA THR A 179 3.74 7.15 5.91
C THR A 179 2.86 6.40 4.90
N GLY A 180 2.24 5.29 5.34
CA GLY A 180 1.35 4.50 4.50
C GLY A 180 2.04 3.64 3.44
N SER A 181 3.38 3.52 3.47
CA SER A 181 4.13 2.71 2.49
C SER A 181 4.01 1.19 2.68
N GLY A 182 3.32 0.70 3.71
CA GLY A 182 3.14 -0.73 3.93
C GLY A 182 4.24 -1.41 4.76
N LYS A 183 5.11 -0.67 5.48
CA LYS A 183 6.21 -1.23 6.30
C LYS A 183 5.77 -2.33 7.26
N THR A 184 4.84 -2.00 8.13
CA THR A 184 4.30 -2.92 9.15
C THR A 184 3.70 -4.18 8.51
N THR A 185 2.92 -4.03 7.44
CA THR A 185 2.32 -5.17 6.72
C THR A 185 3.39 -6.01 6.03
N THR A 186 4.38 -5.38 5.39
CA THR A 186 5.50 -6.10 4.76
C THR A 186 6.30 -6.90 5.79
N LEU A 187 6.57 -6.31 6.96
CA LEU A 187 7.28 -7.04 8.03
C LEU A 187 6.44 -8.17 8.61
N ALA A 188 5.11 -8.01 8.72
CA ALA A 188 4.22 -9.10 9.14
C ALA A 188 4.27 -10.27 8.14
N LYS A 189 4.28 -10.01 6.83
CA LYS A 189 4.43 -11.03 5.78
C LYS A 189 5.79 -11.73 5.86
N LEU A 190 6.86 -10.96 6.02
CA LEU A 190 8.21 -11.52 6.19
C LEU A 190 8.32 -12.35 7.48
N ALA A 191 7.75 -11.88 8.59
CA ALA A 191 7.71 -12.63 9.85
C ALA A 191 7.01 -13.97 9.68
N ALA A 192 5.86 -13.97 9.01
CA ALA A 192 5.12 -15.19 8.71
C ALA A 192 5.94 -16.14 7.82
N HIS A 193 6.58 -15.62 6.78
CA HIS A 193 7.45 -16.42 5.91
C HIS A 193 8.61 -17.05 6.69
N PHE A 194 9.33 -16.26 7.50
CA PHE A 194 10.46 -16.78 8.29
C PHE A 194 9.99 -17.77 9.36
N ALA A 195 8.91 -17.47 10.10
CA ALA A 195 8.44 -18.32 11.18
C ALA A 195 7.74 -19.59 10.67
N LEU A 196 6.83 -19.49 9.70
CA LEU A 196 5.98 -20.59 9.28
C LEU A 196 6.63 -21.46 8.20
N VAL A 197 7.30 -20.83 7.21
CA VAL A 197 7.91 -21.55 6.08
C VAL A 197 9.33 -21.98 6.40
N GLN A 198 10.16 -21.05 6.86
CA GLN A 198 11.57 -21.33 7.14
C GLN A 198 11.84 -21.85 8.56
N LYS A 199 10.83 -21.90 9.43
CA LYS A 199 10.92 -22.39 10.81
C LYS A 199 12.01 -21.71 11.64
N ARG A 200 12.23 -20.42 11.37
CA ARG A 200 13.19 -19.57 12.08
C ARG A 200 12.57 -18.96 13.35
N ARG A 201 13.37 -18.73 14.36
CA ARG A 201 12.97 -17.96 15.55
C ARG A 201 12.99 -16.47 15.20
N VAL A 202 11.81 -15.85 15.14
CA VAL A 202 11.62 -14.46 14.73
C VAL A 202 11.33 -13.61 15.96
N LEU A 203 11.97 -12.43 16.03
CA LEU A 203 11.62 -11.35 16.94
C LEU A 203 11.11 -10.15 16.12
N LEU A 204 9.94 -9.66 16.44
CA LEU A 204 9.44 -8.39 15.93
C LEU A 204 9.81 -7.28 16.93
N VAL A 205 10.28 -6.15 16.42
CA VAL A 205 10.53 -4.93 17.20
C VAL A 205 9.81 -3.79 16.52
N THR A 206 9.01 -3.01 17.25
CA THR A 206 8.43 -1.79 16.71
C THR A 206 8.94 -0.55 17.41
N THR A 207 9.25 0.47 16.64
CA THR A 207 9.56 1.83 17.12
C THR A 207 8.43 2.82 16.79
N ASP A 208 7.32 2.36 16.12
CA ASP A 208 6.15 3.20 15.86
C ASP A 208 5.22 3.26 17.07
N THR A 209 5.62 4.04 18.06
CA THR A 209 4.86 4.23 19.31
C THR A 209 3.84 5.36 19.22
N TYR A 210 3.89 6.17 18.16
CA TYR A 210 2.97 7.29 17.97
C TYR A 210 1.61 6.85 17.42
N ARG A 211 1.58 5.77 16.67
CA ARG A 211 0.37 5.24 16.02
C ARG A 211 -0.12 4.01 16.77
N VAL A 212 -0.98 4.23 17.76
CA VAL A 212 -1.54 3.15 18.60
C VAL A 212 -2.10 2.00 17.74
N ALA A 213 -2.86 2.33 16.69
CA ALA A 213 -3.43 1.33 15.79
C ALA A 213 -2.37 0.50 15.04
N ALA A 214 -1.21 1.06 14.68
CA ALA A 214 -0.15 0.32 13.99
C ALA A 214 0.54 -0.67 14.92
N ALA A 215 0.84 -0.27 16.16
CA ALA A 215 1.40 -1.16 17.18
C ALA A 215 0.42 -2.30 17.52
N GLU A 216 -0.88 -2.03 17.63
CA GLU A 216 -1.91 -3.06 17.87
C GLU A 216 -2.06 -4.00 16.67
N GLN A 217 -1.98 -3.49 15.45
CA GLN A 217 -1.98 -4.33 14.26
C GLN A 217 -0.79 -5.31 14.24
N LEU A 218 0.42 -4.81 14.51
CA LEU A 218 1.61 -5.67 14.56
C LEU A 218 1.54 -6.67 15.71
N ARG A 219 0.96 -6.27 16.87
CA ARG A 219 0.71 -7.16 18.01
C ARG A 219 -0.24 -8.30 17.65
N THR A 220 -1.29 -8.00 16.87
CA THR A 220 -2.23 -9.01 16.38
C THR A 220 -1.52 -10.02 15.48
N PHE A 221 -0.69 -9.58 14.53
CA PHE A 221 0.11 -10.48 13.70
C PHE A 221 1.10 -11.30 14.53
N ALA A 222 1.81 -10.67 15.48
CA ALA A 222 2.74 -11.38 16.36
C ALA A 222 2.04 -12.50 17.14
N ALA A 223 0.85 -12.25 17.68
CA ALA A 223 0.04 -13.23 18.40
C ALA A 223 -0.40 -14.38 17.49
N ILE A 224 -0.90 -14.10 16.27
CA ILE A 224 -1.31 -15.12 15.29
C ILE A 224 -0.12 -16.01 14.90
N LEU A 225 1.05 -15.40 14.68
CA LEU A 225 2.27 -16.11 14.30
C LEU A 225 2.99 -16.78 15.46
N SER A 226 2.53 -16.53 16.71
CA SER A 226 3.21 -16.98 17.93
C SER A 226 4.68 -16.53 18.01
N VAL A 227 4.97 -15.32 17.55
CA VAL A 227 6.30 -14.69 17.63
C VAL A 227 6.30 -13.56 18.66
N PRO A 228 7.40 -13.33 19.40
CA PRO A 228 7.50 -12.23 20.32
C PRO A 228 7.52 -10.87 19.60
N LEU A 229 6.88 -9.87 20.22
CA LEU A 229 6.92 -8.47 19.82
C LEU A 229 7.44 -7.62 20.97
N GLU A 230 8.48 -6.86 20.72
CA GLU A 230 9.04 -5.88 21.63
C GLU A 230 8.76 -4.46 21.13
N VAL A 231 8.54 -3.54 22.05
CA VAL A 231 8.34 -2.12 21.76
C VAL A 231 9.56 -1.35 22.23
N ALA A 232 10.21 -0.62 21.36
CA ALA A 232 11.34 0.23 21.66
C ALA A 232 10.96 1.71 21.50
N LEU A 233 11.08 2.48 22.59
CA LEU A 233 10.78 3.91 22.61
C LEU A 233 11.96 4.77 22.13
N ARG A 234 13.16 4.22 22.18
CA ARG A 234 14.41 4.92 21.84
C ARG A 234 15.37 3.99 21.08
N PRO A 235 16.27 4.56 20.25
CA PRO A 235 17.27 3.76 19.54
C PRO A 235 18.14 2.89 20.44
N GLN A 236 18.47 3.35 21.66
CA GLN A 236 19.26 2.58 22.63
C GLN A 236 18.55 1.31 23.10
N GLU A 237 17.22 1.32 23.15
CA GLU A 237 16.43 0.13 23.48
C GLU A 237 16.48 -0.88 22.33
N VAL A 238 16.47 -0.40 21.07
CA VAL A 238 16.69 -1.26 19.89
C VAL A 238 18.06 -1.93 19.98
N GLU A 239 19.12 -1.17 20.26
CA GLU A 239 20.47 -1.67 20.44
C GLU A 239 20.51 -2.78 21.50
N GLY A 240 19.93 -2.53 22.69
CA GLY A 240 19.86 -3.50 23.77
C GLY A 240 19.06 -4.76 23.39
N LEU A 241 17.94 -4.61 22.67
CA LEU A 241 17.13 -5.73 22.17
C LEU A 241 17.91 -6.59 21.18
N VAL A 242 18.55 -5.97 20.20
CA VAL A 242 19.36 -6.67 19.20
C VAL A 242 20.56 -7.37 19.84
N ALA A 243 21.29 -6.67 20.74
CA ALA A 243 22.49 -7.20 21.40
C ALA A 243 22.22 -8.48 22.22
N ARG A 244 21.10 -8.51 22.97
CA ARG A 244 20.74 -9.65 23.84
C ARG A 244 19.88 -10.72 23.17
N SER A 245 19.37 -10.46 21.97
CA SER A 245 18.47 -11.39 21.28
C SER A 245 19.19 -12.69 20.87
N THR A 246 18.53 -13.82 21.09
CA THR A 246 18.97 -15.14 20.61
C THR A 246 18.18 -15.59 19.38
N HIS A 247 17.32 -14.73 18.81
CA HIS A 247 16.52 -15.03 17.64
C HIS A 247 17.39 -15.05 16.38
N ASP A 248 16.97 -15.86 15.41
CA ASP A 248 17.66 -16.02 14.13
C ASP A 248 17.33 -14.85 13.19
N VAL A 249 16.14 -14.25 13.37
CA VAL A 249 15.65 -13.12 12.58
C VAL A 249 15.07 -12.05 13.49
N ILE A 250 15.53 -10.82 13.32
CA ILE A 250 15.02 -9.64 14.03
C ILE A 250 14.49 -8.66 12.98
N LEU A 251 13.18 -8.38 13.02
CA LEU A 251 12.50 -7.49 12.09
C LEU A 251 12.08 -6.22 12.83
N ILE A 252 12.59 -5.07 12.38
CA ILE A 252 12.41 -3.78 13.05
C ILE A 252 11.47 -2.89 12.22
N ASP A 253 10.30 -2.62 12.77
CA ASP A 253 9.31 -1.70 12.21
C ASP A 253 9.56 -0.27 12.67
N THR A 254 9.66 0.66 11.72
CA THR A 254 9.86 2.08 12.02
C THR A 254 8.60 2.89 11.73
N ALA A 255 8.44 4.00 12.47
CA ALA A 255 7.36 4.93 12.20
C ALA A 255 7.43 5.49 10.78
N GLY A 256 6.28 5.50 10.08
CA GLY A 256 6.16 6.18 8.81
C GLY A 256 6.19 7.70 9.01
N ARG A 257 7.12 8.37 8.35
CA ARG A 257 7.34 9.81 8.50
C ARG A 257 7.37 10.51 7.14
N SER A 258 7.30 11.85 7.18
CA SER A 258 7.53 12.65 5.99
C SER A 258 9.04 12.71 5.66
N PRO A 259 9.44 12.60 4.38
CA PRO A 259 10.83 12.73 3.98
C PRO A 259 11.39 14.15 4.14
N PHE A 260 10.57 15.12 4.53
CA PHE A 260 10.94 16.52 4.72
C PHE A 260 11.17 16.92 6.19
N HIS A 261 11.00 15.99 7.12
CA HIS A 261 11.10 16.30 8.56
C HIS A 261 12.40 15.76 9.15
N GLU A 262 13.42 16.62 9.24
CA GLU A 262 14.81 16.26 9.60
C GLU A 262 14.94 15.51 10.94
N LEU A 263 14.23 15.95 11.98
CA LEU A 263 14.31 15.31 13.30
C LEU A 263 13.82 13.86 13.25
N HIS A 264 12.73 13.59 12.53
CA HIS A 264 12.22 12.24 12.39
C HIS A 264 13.15 11.35 11.54
N LEU A 265 13.79 11.91 10.52
CA LEU A 265 14.79 11.19 9.74
C LEU A 265 16.02 10.85 10.59
N ALA A 266 16.50 11.78 11.42
CA ALA A 266 17.60 11.53 12.33
C ALA A 266 17.28 10.42 13.35
N GLU A 267 16.04 10.34 13.84
CA GLU A 267 15.53 9.25 14.70
C GLU A 267 15.61 7.90 13.95
N ILE A 268 15.07 7.81 12.72
CA ILE A 268 15.10 6.59 11.90
C ILE A 268 16.54 6.15 11.62
N HIS A 269 17.42 7.09 11.26
CA HIS A 269 18.84 6.78 11.02
C HIS A 269 19.54 6.30 12.32
N SER A 270 19.10 6.78 13.47
CA SER A 270 19.62 6.30 14.76
C SER A 270 19.15 4.88 15.07
N VAL A 271 17.90 4.52 14.70
CA VAL A 271 17.40 3.14 14.79
C VAL A 271 18.20 2.21 13.87
N ILE A 272 18.47 2.62 12.62
CA ILE A 272 19.28 1.83 11.68
C ILE A 272 20.68 1.56 12.24
N ARG A 273 21.33 2.59 12.83
CA ARG A 273 22.64 2.41 13.47
C ARG A 273 22.59 1.48 14.67
N ALA A 274 21.56 1.61 15.51
CA ALA A 274 21.36 0.76 16.69
C ALA A 274 21.11 -0.71 16.30
N ALA A 275 20.45 -0.95 15.16
CA ALA A 275 20.21 -2.29 14.62
C ALA A 275 21.51 -3.02 14.22
N ALA A 276 22.59 -2.30 13.93
CA ALA A 276 23.86 -2.87 13.44
C ALA A 276 24.83 -3.28 14.58
N VAL A 277 24.42 -3.26 15.84
CA VAL A 277 25.27 -3.51 17.01
C VAL A 277 25.94 -4.92 17.00
N ARG A 278 25.31 -5.91 16.40
CA ARG A 278 25.83 -7.30 16.27
C ARG A 278 26.53 -7.57 14.96
N GLY A 279 26.73 -6.59 14.13
CA GLY A 279 27.30 -6.72 12.79
C GLY A 279 26.41 -6.07 11.73
N PRO A 280 26.67 -6.35 10.44
CA PRO A 280 25.88 -5.75 9.36
C PRO A 280 24.38 -6.07 9.50
N SER A 281 23.56 -5.02 9.52
CA SER A 281 22.11 -5.13 9.41
C SER A 281 21.66 -4.71 8.02
N GLU A 282 20.56 -5.25 7.56
CA GLU A 282 19.97 -4.88 6.29
C GLU A 282 18.86 -3.84 6.46
N VAL A 283 18.72 -2.96 5.49
CA VAL A 283 17.66 -1.96 5.46
C VAL A 283 16.78 -2.21 4.24
N LEU A 284 15.47 -2.21 4.47
CA LEU A 284 14.45 -2.36 3.45
C LEU A 284 13.75 -1.01 3.23
N ALA A 285 14.02 -0.37 2.10
CA ALA A 285 13.33 0.83 1.67
C ALA A 285 11.97 0.45 1.08
N VAL A 286 10.91 0.69 1.82
CA VAL A 286 9.54 0.31 1.46
C VAL A 286 8.86 1.47 0.73
N LEU A 287 8.63 1.28 -0.57
CA LEU A 287 8.18 2.31 -1.51
C LEU A 287 6.87 1.85 -2.20
N PRO A 288 5.77 2.58 -2.04
CA PRO A 288 4.53 2.28 -2.76
C PRO A 288 4.70 2.45 -4.29
N ALA A 289 4.23 1.48 -5.05
CA ALA A 289 4.23 1.52 -6.52
C ALA A 289 3.35 2.64 -7.10
N THR A 290 2.44 3.18 -6.29
CA THR A 290 1.57 4.32 -6.62
C THR A 290 2.26 5.69 -6.58
N MET A 291 3.51 5.75 -6.11
CA MET A 291 4.31 6.99 -6.09
C MET A 291 4.92 7.28 -7.47
N ARG A 292 5.23 8.55 -7.72
CA ARG A 292 6.06 8.94 -8.87
C ARG A 292 7.52 8.56 -8.63
N ALA A 293 8.27 8.38 -9.71
CA ALA A 293 9.68 7.99 -9.64
C ALA A 293 10.53 8.95 -8.78
N GLU A 294 10.35 10.27 -8.96
CA GLU A 294 11.07 11.27 -8.19
C GLU A 294 10.77 11.23 -6.69
N GLU A 295 9.51 10.95 -6.34
CA GLU A 295 9.08 10.81 -4.94
C GLU A 295 9.67 9.54 -4.32
N MET A 296 9.71 8.42 -5.06
CA MET A 296 10.37 7.19 -4.63
C MET A 296 11.86 7.41 -4.40
N LEU A 297 12.53 8.10 -5.32
CA LEU A 297 13.95 8.45 -5.23
C LEU A 297 14.25 9.30 -4.00
N LEU A 298 13.46 10.37 -3.82
CA LEU A 298 13.58 11.24 -2.65
C LEU A 298 13.39 10.44 -1.36
N ALA A 299 12.31 9.67 -1.28
CA ALA A 299 12.01 8.87 -0.09
C ALA A 299 13.13 7.85 0.18
N ALA A 300 13.55 7.08 -0.80
CA ALA A 300 14.62 6.10 -0.65
C ALA A 300 15.90 6.73 -0.09
N ARG A 301 16.40 7.80 -0.72
CA ARG A 301 17.64 8.48 -0.31
C ARG A 301 17.54 9.17 1.04
N ARG A 302 16.34 9.59 1.45
CA ARG A 302 16.14 10.25 2.75
C ARG A 302 15.99 9.27 3.90
N PHE A 303 15.34 8.11 3.68
CA PHE A 303 15.05 7.15 4.74
C PHE A 303 16.11 6.07 4.90
N ALA A 304 16.76 5.65 3.81
CA ALA A 304 17.65 4.51 3.80
C ALA A 304 19.10 4.89 3.44
N PRO A 305 20.08 4.12 3.92
CA PRO A 305 21.46 4.24 3.45
C PRO A 305 21.58 3.77 2.01
N GLU A 306 22.64 4.22 1.33
CA GLU A 306 22.95 3.77 -0.02
C GLU A 306 23.17 2.24 -0.06
N GLY A 307 22.64 1.61 -1.10
CA GLY A 307 22.70 0.14 -1.24
C GLY A 307 21.66 -0.62 -0.40
N ALA A 308 20.70 0.06 0.22
CA ALA A 308 19.55 -0.58 0.85
C ALA A 308 18.75 -1.42 -0.16
N LYS A 309 18.02 -2.43 0.32
CA LYS A 309 17.14 -3.21 -0.54
C LYS A 309 15.82 -2.49 -0.78
N ILE A 310 15.33 -2.51 -2.01
CA ILE A 310 14.04 -1.92 -2.36
C ILE A 310 12.93 -2.95 -2.13
N CYS A 311 11.85 -2.52 -1.50
CA CYS A 311 10.58 -3.25 -1.49
C CYS A 311 9.52 -2.37 -2.14
N PHE A 312 9.05 -2.77 -3.31
CA PHE A 312 7.87 -2.15 -3.89
C PHE A 312 6.61 -2.76 -3.31
N THR A 313 5.68 -1.91 -2.88
CA THR A 313 4.41 -2.33 -2.28
C THR A 313 3.24 -1.78 -3.08
N LYS A 314 2.05 -2.34 -2.84
CA LYS A 314 0.81 -1.87 -3.47
C LYS A 314 0.85 -1.97 -4.99
N LEU A 315 1.43 -3.06 -5.50
CA LEU A 315 1.46 -3.31 -6.93
C LEU A 315 0.04 -3.46 -7.49
N ASP A 316 -0.87 -3.99 -6.68
CA ASP A 316 -2.31 -4.12 -6.95
C ASP A 316 -3.07 -2.79 -7.10
N GLU A 317 -2.48 -1.69 -6.62
CA GLU A 317 -3.01 -0.33 -6.72
C GLU A 317 -2.32 0.49 -7.84
N ALA A 318 -1.28 -0.05 -8.51
CA ALA A 318 -0.45 0.70 -9.44
C ALA A 318 -0.87 0.50 -10.90
N GLU A 319 -1.09 1.58 -11.62
CA GLU A 319 -1.42 1.55 -13.05
C GLU A 319 -0.18 1.58 -13.95
N ARG A 320 0.89 2.22 -13.50
CA ARG A 320 2.07 2.53 -14.32
C ARG A 320 3.37 1.99 -13.72
N PRO A 321 3.82 0.81 -14.15
CA PRO A 321 5.01 0.17 -13.56
C PRO A 321 6.34 0.87 -13.90
N GLY A 322 6.38 1.75 -14.89
CA GLY A 322 7.58 2.45 -15.33
C GLY A 322 8.25 3.30 -14.25
N ALA A 323 7.45 3.88 -13.35
CA ALA A 323 8.00 4.66 -12.23
C ALA A 323 8.87 3.81 -11.29
N MET A 324 8.52 2.53 -11.06
CA MET A 324 9.33 1.60 -10.27
C MET A 324 10.64 1.26 -10.97
N ILE A 325 10.61 1.02 -12.29
CA ILE A 325 11.82 0.77 -13.08
C ILE A 325 12.72 1.99 -13.04
N GLU A 326 12.18 3.19 -13.27
CA GLU A 326 12.95 4.42 -13.24
C GLU A 326 13.61 4.64 -11.88
N ALA A 327 12.84 4.47 -10.77
CA ALA A 327 13.38 4.59 -9.43
C ALA A 327 14.48 3.55 -9.14
N ALA A 328 14.26 2.29 -9.51
CA ALA A 328 15.24 1.22 -9.31
C ALA A 328 16.53 1.46 -10.09
N LEU A 329 16.43 1.88 -11.36
CA LEU A 329 17.58 2.20 -12.21
C LEU A 329 18.36 3.41 -11.70
N ALA A 330 17.67 4.45 -11.22
CA ALA A 330 18.31 5.68 -10.73
C ALA A 330 18.93 5.52 -9.34
N LEU A 331 18.42 4.58 -8.52
CA LEU A 331 19.02 4.22 -7.23
C LEU A 331 20.21 3.26 -7.44
N GLY A 332 20.12 2.33 -8.38
CA GLY A 332 21.08 1.24 -8.52
C GLY A 332 21.07 0.26 -7.33
N TRP A 333 20.01 0.29 -6.54
CA TRP A 333 19.86 -0.57 -5.36
C TRP A 333 19.20 -1.90 -5.73
N PRO A 334 19.52 -2.99 -5.00
CA PRO A 334 18.94 -4.30 -5.30
C PRO A 334 17.43 -4.35 -4.99
N LEU A 335 16.67 -5.03 -5.83
CA LEU A 335 15.29 -5.38 -5.54
C LEU A 335 15.26 -6.52 -4.51
N GLY A 336 14.70 -6.24 -3.34
CA GLY A 336 14.52 -7.20 -2.27
C GLY A 336 13.20 -7.95 -2.38
N TYR A 337 12.09 -7.22 -2.33
CA TYR A 337 10.74 -7.79 -2.32
C TYR A 337 9.74 -6.95 -3.11
N MET A 338 8.61 -7.60 -3.44
CA MET A 338 7.42 -6.95 -4.00
C MET A 338 6.18 -7.46 -3.27
N THR A 339 5.17 -6.59 -3.09
CA THR A 339 3.87 -6.97 -2.51
C THR A 339 2.73 -6.43 -3.36
N ASP A 340 1.72 -7.29 -3.57
CA ASP A 340 0.61 -7.04 -4.49
C ASP A 340 -0.78 -7.30 -3.89
N GLY A 341 -0.93 -7.09 -2.58
CA GLY A 341 -2.21 -7.24 -1.90
C GLY A 341 -2.10 -7.14 -0.38
N GLN A 342 -3.17 -7.52 0.31
CA GLN A 342 -3.32 -7.37 1.76
C GLN A 342 -3.18 -8.69 2.54
N SER A 343 -3.15 -9.84 1.87
CA SER A 343 -3.07 -11.15 2.52
C SER A 343 -1.69 -11.40 3.13
N VAL A 344 -1.69 -11.98 4.32
CA VAL A 344 -0.48 -12.36 5.07
C VAL A 344 -0.54 -13.86 5.33
N PRO A 345 0.42 -14.63 4.87
CA PRO A 345 1.73 -14.27 4.27
C PRO A 345 1.76 -14.18 2.74
N GLU A 346 0.67 -14.41 2.02
CA GLU A 346 0.66 -14.83 0.62
C GLU A 346 1.15 -13.72 -0.33
N ASP A 347 0.77 -12.46 -0.11
CA ASP A 347 0.99 -11.35 -1.06
C ASP A 347 2.37 -10.71 -0.92
N ILE A 348 3.42 -11.52 -0.86
CA ILE A 348 4.82 -11.08 -0.88
C ILE A 348 5.67 -12.07 -1.65
N GLU A 349 6.54 -11.55 -2.51
CA GLU A 349 7.51 -12.35 -3.24
C GLU A 349 8.89 -11.67 -3.25
N ALA A 350 9.92 -12.43 -3.62
CA ALA A 350 11.24 -11.85 -3.90
C ALA A 350 11.11 -10.84 -5.06
N GLY A 351 11.84 -9.74 -4.98
CA GLY A 351 11.80 -8.69 -6.00
C GLY A 351 12.31 -9.17 -7.35
N ASP A 352 11.42 -9.61 -8.23
CA ASP A 352 11.77 -10.15 -9.56
C ASP A 352 11.82 -9.03 -10.63
N PRO A 353 13.02 -8.64 -11.12
CA PRO A 353 13.15 -7.70 -12.22
C PRO A 353 12.40 -8.13 -13.49
N ALA A 354 12.29 -9.44 -13.75
CA ALA A 354 11.63 -9.93 -14.95
C ALA A 354 10.12 -9.67 -14.90
N ARG A 355 9.49 -9.76 -13.73
CA ARG A 355 8.08 -9.40 -13.54
C ARG A 355 7.85 -7.92 -13.85
N LEU A 356 8.67 -7.01 -13.31
CA LEU A 356 8.55 -5.58 -13.57
C LEU A 356 8.76 -5.25 -15.05
N VAL A 357 9.78 -5.81 -15.67
CA VAL A 357 10.08 -5.60 -17.09
C VAL A 357 8.96 -6.14 -17.98
N ASN A 358 8.45 -7.33 -17.70
CA ASN A 358 7.33 -7.88 -18.44
C ASN A 358 6.08 -7.00 -18.31
N TRP A 359 5.81 -6.45 -17.14
CA TRP A 359 4.68 -5.56 -16.91
C TRP A 359 4.82 -4.26 -17.72
N VAL A 360 6.02 -3.65 -17.78
CA VAL A 360 6.27 -2.46 -18.60
C VAL A 360 6.16 -2.75 -20.09
N LEU A 361 6.64 -3.92 -20.54
CA LEU A 361 6.59 -4.27 -21.95
C LEU A 361 5.20 -4.72 -22.43
N ASN A 362 4.30 -5.10 -21.51
CA ASN A 362 2.94 -5.53 -21.77
C ASN A 362 1.98 -4.81 -20.82
N PRO A 363 1.70 -3.53 -21.04
CA PRO A 363 0.88 -2.70 -20.16
C PRO A 363 -0.63 -2.99 -20.30
N ASP A 364 -1.04 -4.25 -20.43
CA ASP A 364 -2.46 -4.58 -20.42
C ASP A 364 -3.07 -4.35 -19.04
N PRO A 365 -4.18 -3.61 -18.92
CA PRO A 365 -4.75 -3.14 -17.66
C PRO A 365 -5.40 -4.24 -16.80
N VAL A 366 -5.27 -5.52 -17.12
CA VAL A 366 -5.98 -6.63 -16.43
C VAL A 366 -5.06 -7.72 -15.88
N ALA A 367 -3.75 -7.64 -16.07
CA ALA A 367 -2.82 -8.73 -15.68
C ALA A 367 -2.38 -8.74 -14.21
N GLY A 368 -3.07 -8.00 -13.31
CA GLY A 368 -2.80 -8.04 -11.86
C GLY A 368 -3.48 -9.18 -11.11
N GLY A 369 -4.27 -10.03 -11.76
CA GLY A 369 -5.19 -10.93 -11.05
C GLY A 369 -5.23 -12.40 -11.43
N GLU A 370 -4.59 -12.87 -12.47
CA GLU A 370 -4.76 -14.28 -12.88
C GLU A 370 -3.46 -14.91 -13.42
N THR A 371 -2.57 -15.33 -12.54
CA THR A 371 -1.67 -16.45 -12.80
C THR A 371 -1.34 -17.20 -11.52
N HIS A 372 -2.31 -17.93 -10.98
CA HIS A 372 -2.07 -19.15 -10.24
C HIS A 372 -3.11 -20.18 -10.68
N GLY A 373 -2.78 -20.92 -11.76
CA GLY A 373 -3.38 -22.21 -12.08
C GLY A 373 -2.80 -23.29 -11.15
#